data_5b8494cba2bf6402e14f3d85739613a8
#
_entry.id   5b8494cba2bf6402e14f3d85739613a8
#
_cell.length_a   1.000
_cell.length_b   1.000
_cell.length_c   1.000
_cell.angle_alpha   90.00
_cell.angle_beta   90.00
_cell.angle_gamma   90.00
#
_symmetry.space_group_name_H-M   'P 1'
#
loop_
_entity.id
_entity.type
_entity.pdbx_description
1 polymer ?
#
loop_
_entity_poly.entity_id
_entity_poly.type
_entity_poly.pdbx_seq_one_letter_code
_entity_poly.pdbx_strand_id
1 'polypeptide(L)'
;SALGRPYVWGASGPGAFDCSGLMQWAWGRAGVGLPRTSQAQAGAGQRVPLSQARPGDLVTYRSDASHVGMYVGGGQVIHAPHPGAAVRYESVHMLPINSVTRP
;
A
#
# COMPACT_ATOMS: atom_id res chain seq x y z
N SER A 1 -6.15 -13.75 -5.35
CA SER A 1 -5.34 -12.57 -5.63
C SER A 1 -6.17 -11.30 -5.58
N ALA A 2 -5.55 -10.21 -5.15
CA ALA A 2 -6.19 -8.89 -5.12
C ALA A 2 -6.14 -8.18 -6.48
N LEU A 3 -5.24 -8.58 -7.36
CA LEU A 3 -5.10 -7.95 -8.69
C LEU A 3 -6.42 -7.95 -9.46
N GLY A 4 -6.73 -6.81 -10.07
CA GLY A 4 -7.95 -6.64 -10.85
C GLY A 4 -9.21 -6.35 -10.05
N ARG A 5 -9.17 -6.43 -8.72
CA ARG A 5 -10.32 -6.10 -7.88
C ARG A 5 -10.57 -4.60 -7.91
N PRO A 6 -11.84 -4.15 -7.86
CA PRO A 6 -12.14 -2.73 -7.97
C PRO A 6 -11.75 -1.95 -6.71
N TYR A 7 -11.43 -0.67 -6.91
CA TYR A 7 -11.31 0.26 -5.80
C TYR A 7 -12.70 0.62 -5.29
N VAL A 8 -12.91 0.48 -3.98
CA VAL A 8 -14.10 0.98 -3.30
C VAL A 8 -13.67 1.63 -1.99
N TRP A 9 -14.03 2.90 -1.79
CA TRP A 9 -13.67 3.63 -0.58
C TRP A 9 -14.22 2.92 0.65
N GLY A 10 -13.38 2.75 1.67
CA GLY A 10 -13.75 2.05 2.91
C GLY A 10 -13.65 0.53 2.84
N ALA A 11 -13.31 -0.04 1.69
CA ALA A 11 -13.25 -1.50 1.52
C ALA A 11 -11.86 -2.04 1.89
N SER A 12 -11.85 -3.19 2.55
CA SER A 12 -10.63 -3.89 2.98
C SER A 12 -10.59 -5.36 2.54
N GLY A 13 -11.31 -5.69 1.49
CA GLY A 13 -11.26 -6.99 0.85
C GLY A 13 -12.31 -7.98 1.35
N PRO A 14 -12.33 -9.17 0.73
CA PRO A 14 -11.49 -9.60 -0.38
C PRO A 14 -12.00 -9.18 -1.78
N GLY A 15 -13.20 -8.66 -1.90
CA GLY A 15 -13.83 -8.36 -3.19
C GLY A 15 -13.49 -7.00 -3.78
N ALA A 16 -13.14 -6.04 -2.93
CA ALA A 16 -12.78 -4.67 -3.29
C ALA A 16 -11.85 -4.09 -2.23
N PHE A 17 -11.11 -3.02 -2.58
CA PHE A 17 -10.15 -2.42 -1.67
C PHE A 17 -10.06 -0.91 -1.88
N ASP A 18 -9.84 -0.16 -0.79
CA ASP A 18 -9.17 1.13 -0.92
C ASP A 18 -7.66 0.93 -0.69
N CYS A 19 -6.85 2.01 -0.75
CA CYS A 19 -5.40 1.87 -0.71
C CYS A 19 -4.89 1.24 0.58
N SER A 20 -5.31 1.76 1.72
CA SER A 20 -4.90 1.24 3.03
C SER A 20 -5.58 -0.08 3.37
N GLY A 21 -6.80 -0.31 2.87
CA GLY A 21 -7.52 -1.57 3.04
C GLY A 21 -6.82 -2.74 2.36
N LEU A 22 -6.24 -2.51 1.18
CA LEU A 22 -5.44 -3.51 0.50
C LEU A 22 -4.22 -3.92 1.33
N MET A 23 -3.53 -2.94 1.92
CA MET A 23 -2.37 -3.21 2.76
C MET A 23 -2.77 -3.99 4.01
N GLN A 24 -3.86 -3.58 4.65
CA GLN A 24 -4.39 -4.25 5.84
C GLN A 24 -4.76 -5.71 5.54
N TRP A 25 -5.41 -5.95 4.41
CA TRP A 25 -5.78 -7.29 3.97
C TRP A 25 -4.55 -8.16 3.69
N ALA A 26 -3.58 -7.63 2.95
CA ALA A 26 -2.39 -8.39 2.55
C ALA A 26 -1.54 -8.79 3.75
N TRP A 27 -1.22 -7.86 4.63
CA TRP A 27 -0.44 -8.15 5.84
C TRP A 27 -1.24 -8.97 6.85
N GLY A 28 -2.56 -8.78 6.90
CA GLY A 28 -3.44 -9.59 7.75
C GLY A 28 -3.37 -11.07 7.40
N ARG A 29 -3.22 -11.41 6.11
CA ARG A 29 -3.04 -12.79 5.67
C ARG A 29 -1.70 -13.38 6.13
N ALA A 30 -0.72 -12.54 6.42
CA ALA A 30 0.57 -12.95 6.99
C ALA A 30 0.57 -12.91 8.53
N GLY A 31 -0.56 -12.61 9.15
CA GLY A 31 -0.70 -12.55 10.60
C GLY A 31 -0.30 -11.23 11.22
N VAL A 32 -0.11 -10.19 10.43
CA VAL A 32 0.28 -8.85 10.91
C VAL A 32 -0.90 -7.90 10.82
N GLY A 33 -1.33 -7.35 11.95
CA GLY A 33 -2.38 -6.34 12.01
C GLY A 33 -1.82 -4.95 11.73
N LEU A 34 -2.32 -4.31 10.67
CA LEU A 34 -1.98 -2.93 10.35
C LEU A 34 -3.09 -1.98 10.76
N PRO A 35 -2.75 -0.71 11.10
CA PRO A 35 -3.77 0.32 11.28
C PRO A 35 -4.59 0.53 10.00
N ARG A 36 -5.78 1.09 10.13
CA ARG A 36 -6.71 1.18 9.00
C ARG A 36 -6.36 2.24 7.97
N THR A 37 -5.73 3.34 8.35
CA THR A 37 -5.48 4.48 7.46
C THR A 37 -4.05 4.49 6.93
N SER A 38 -3.86 5.09 5.74
CA SER A 38 -2.52 5.24 5.16
C SER A 38 -1.61 6.10 6.05
N GLN A 39 -2.16 7.13 6.70
CA GLN A 39 -1.41 7.98 7.62
C GLN A 39 -0.86 7.17 8.80
N ALA A 40 -1.70 6.34 9.41
CA ALA A 40 -1.28 5.50 10.53
C ALA A 40 -0.32 4.39 10.07
N GLN A 41 -0.50 3.87 8.87
CA GLN A 41 0.40 2.85 8.30
C GLN A 41 1.80 3.40 8.04
N ALA A 42 1.93 4.69 7.78
CA ALA A 42 3.23 5.34 7.61
C ALA A 42 4.11 5.23 8.86
N GLY A 43 3.50 5.07 10.03
CA GLY A 43 4.20 4.87 11.30
C GLY A 43 4.19 3.43 11.81
N ALA A 44 3.69 2.49 11.02
CA ALA A 44 3.48 1.11 11.47
C ALA A 44 4.68 0.23 11.13
N GLY A 45 5.73 0.32 11.90
CA GLY A 45 6.91 -0.51 11.71
C GLY A 45 8.18 0.32 11.63
N GLN A 46 9.23 -0.28 11.06
CA GLN A 46 10.52 0.35 10.95
C GLN A 46 10.64 1.11 9.62
N ARG A 47 11.04 2.38 9.70
CA ARG A 47 11.33 3.15 8.50
C ARG A 47 12.62 2.66 7.84
N VAL A 48 12.58 2.51 6.50
CA VAL A 48 13.74 2.10 5.71
C VAL A 48 13.94 3.07 4.54
N PRO A 49 15.16 3.26 4.07
CA PRO A 49 15.38 4.06 2.86
C PRO A 49 14.85 3.32 1.63
N LEU A 50 14.39 4.06 0.63
CA LEU A 50 13.87 3.46 -0.61
C LEU A 50 14.88 2.53 -1.28
N SER A 51 16.18 2.87 -1.24
CA SER A 51 17.24 2.03 -1.82
C SER A 51 17.34 0.65 -1.18
N GLN A 52 16.76 0.45 -0.01
CA GLN A 52 16.74 -0.82 0.72
C GLN A 52 15.35 -1.45 0.79
N ALA A 53 14.40 -0.96 0.01
CA ALA A 53 13.05 -1.48 0.00
C ALA A 53 13.04 -2.94 -0.43
N ARG A 54 12.18 -3.73 0.23
CA ARG A 54 11.98 -5.15 -0.06
C ARG A 54 10.50 -5.42 -0.34
N PRO A 55 10.18 -6.47 -1.10
CA PRO A 55 8.78 -6.87 -1.29
C PRO A 55 8.05 -6.99 0.06
N GLY A 56 6.88 -6.37 0.12
CA GLY A 56 6.08 -6.29 1.34
C GLY A 56 6.18 -4.96 2.08
N ASP A 57 7.23 -4.18 1.84
CA ASP A 57 7.37 -2.86 2.46
C ASP A 57 6.25 -1.92 1.99
N LEU A 58 5.76 -1.07 2.88
CA LEU A 58 4.74 -0.09 2.57
C LEU A 58 5.39 1.21 2.10
N VAL A 59 4.95 1.71 0.96
CA VAL A 59 5.37 3.00 0.43
C VAL A 59 4.20 3.96 0.58
N THR A 60 4.37 5.00 1.38
CA THR A 60 3.37 6.04 1.54
C THR A 60 3.73 7.24 0.69
N TYR A 61 2.71 7.89 0.17
CA TYR A 61 2.85 8.93 -0.85
C TYR A 61 2.22 10.23 -0.41
N ARG A 62 2.74 11.33 -0.97
CA ARG A 62 2.36 12.71 -0.72
C ARG A 62 2.77 13.19 0.67
N SER A 63 2.81 14.50 0.87
CA SER A 63 3.27 15.08 2.12
C SER A 63 2.38 14.72 3.31
N ASP A 64 1.11 14.42 3.06
CA ASP A 64 0.12 14.04 4.08
C ASP A 64 -0.06 12.53 4.23
N ALA A 65 0.75 11.72 3.54
CA ALA A 65 0.63 10.26 3.54
C ALA A 65 -0.78 9.78 3.14
N SER A 66 -1.42 10.45 2.20
CA SER A 66 -2.81 10.19 1.82
C SER A 66 -2.97 8.97 0.91
N HIS A 67 -1.87 8.36 0.48
CA HIS A 67 -1.89 7.15 -0.35
C HIS A 67 -0.81 6.18 0.09
N VAL A 68 -1.05 4.88 -0.13
CA VAL A 68 -0.11 3.83 0.20
C VAL A 68 -0.15 2.71 -0.84
N GLY A 69 1.00 2.13 -1.12
CA GLY A 69 1.14 0.92 -1.92
C GLY A 69 2.11 -0.04 -1.26
N MET A 70 2.19 -1.25 -1.77
CA MET A 70 3.14 -2.26 -1.30
C MET A 70 4.23 -2.46 -2.34
N TYR A 71 5.48 -2.33 -1.92
CA TYR A 71 6.61 -2.61 -2.80
C TYR A 71 6.63 -4.10 -3.17
N VAL A 72 6.82 -4.39 -4.44
CA VAL A 72 6.83 -5.78 -4.94
C VAL A 72 8.16 -6.14 -5.61
N GLY A 73 9.14 -5.25 -5.56
CA GLY A 73 10.42 -5.42 -6.22
C GLY A 73 10.43 -4.79 -7.60
N GLY A 74 11.62 -4.70 -8.19
CA GLY A 74 11.77 -4.19 -9.56
C GLY A 74 11.35 -2.74 -9.77
N GLY A 75 11.31 -1.93 -8.70
CA GLY A 75 10.89 -0.54 -8.79
C GLY A 75 9.38 -0.36 -8.92
N GLN A 76 8.59 -1.38 -8.57
CA GLN A 76 7.13 -1.34 -8.68
C GLN A 76 6.44 -1.52 -7.35
N VAL A 77 5.22 -1.00 -7.26
CA VAL A 77 4.30 -1.22 -6.16
C VAL A 77 2.99 -1.80 -6.69
N ILE A 78 2.28 -2.53 -5.83
CA ILE A 78 0.87 -2.88 -6.05
C ILE A 78 0.03 -1.96 -5.18
N HIS A 79 -1.05 -1.41 -5.75
CA HIS A 79 -1.91 -0.50 -5.02
C HIS A 79 -3.34 -0.49 -5.56
N ALA A 80 -4.26 0.02 -4.73
CA ALA A 80 -5.63 0.34 -5.14
C ALA A 80 -5.69 1.86 -5.35
N PRO A 81 -5.69 2.35 -6.61
CA PRO A 81 -5.35 3.75 -6.86
C PRO A 81 -6.46 4.75 -6.50
N HIS A 82 -7.66 4.56 -7.03
CA HIS A 82 -8.77 5.52 -6.86
C HIS A 82 -10.08 4.90 -7.39
N PRO A 83 -11.24 5.49 -7.08
CA PRO A 83 -12.52 5.03 -7.64
C PRO A 83 -12.49 4.98 -9.17
N GLY A 84 -13.05 3.93 -9.74
CA GLY A 84 -13.07 3.70 -11.19
C GLY A 84 -11.88 2.91 -11.71
N ALA A 85 -10.86 2.69 -10.88
CA ALA A 85 -9.70 1.88 -11.23
C ALA A 85 -9.69 0.55 -10.48
N ALA A 86 -8.86 -0.38 -10.94
CA ALA A 86 -8.65 -1.68 -10.30
C ALA A 86 -7.29 -1.71 -9.63
N VAL A 87 -7.13 -2.64 -8.70
CA VAL A 87 -5.82 -2.97 -8.10
C VAL A 87 -4.86 -3.35 -9.22
N ARG A 88 -3.71 -2.70 -9.25
CA ARG A 88 -2.72 -2.86 -10.31
C ARG A 88 -1.30 -2.58 -9.83
N TYR A 89 -0.32 -3.02 -10.62
CA TYR A 89 1.08 -2.61 -10.45
C TYR A 89 1.32 -1.24 -11.07
N GLU A 90 2.21 -0.48 -10.47
CA GLU A 90 2.64 0.81 -10.99
C GLU A 90 4.06 1.12 -10.51
N SER A 91 4.74 2.08 -11.17
CA SER A 91 6.06 2.52 -10.74
C SER A 91 6.01 3.02 -9.30
N VAL A 92 7.04 2.69 -8.52
CA VAL A 92 7.20 3.22 -7.16
C VAL A 92 7.27 4.75 -7.16
N HIS A 93 7.68 5.36 -8.27
CA HIS A 93 7.78 6.81 -8.44
C HIS A 93 6.53 7.46 -9.04
N MET A 94 5.40 6.77 -9.05
CA MET A 94 4.13 7.29 -9.61
C MET A 94 3.65 8.59 -8.96
N LEU A 95 4.01 8.81 -7.70
CA LEU A 95 3.66 9.99 -6.90
C LEU A 95 4.87 10.34 -6.01
N PRO A 96 4.92 11.57 -5.46
CA PRO A 96 5.96 11.91 -4.48
C PRO A 96 5.91 10.97 -3.27
N ILE A 97 7.07 10.37 -2.94
CA ILE A 97 7.17 9.41 -1.85
C ILE A 97 7.27 10.17 -0.51
N ASN A 98 6.46 9.74 0.46
CA ASN A 98 6.52 10.21 1.84
C ASN A 98 7.52 9.37 2.65
N SER A 99 7.32 8.05 2.67
CA SER A 99 8.18 7.15 3.45
C SER A 99 8.07 5.72 2.95
N VAL A 100 9.04 4.90 3.33
CA VAL A 100 8.99 3.45 3.17
C VAL A 100 9.07 2.84 4.57
N THR A 101 8.16 1.92 4.88
CA THR A 101 8.03 1.34 6.22
C THR A 101 7.94 -0.19 6.11
N ARG A 102 8.65 -0.87 7.00
CA ARG A 102 8.62 -2.34 7.08
C ARG A 102 7.84 -2.76 8.32
N PRO A 103 6.62 -3.25 8.15
CA PRO A 103 5.78 -3.69 9.28
C PRO A 103 6.34 -4.84 10.08
#